data_4ac7e195f0a03e84a175a1a84ee1340a
#
_entry.id   4ac7e195f0a03e84a175a1a84ee1340a
#
_cell.length_a   1.000
_cell.length_b   1.000
_cell.length_c   1.000
_cell.angle_alpha   90.00
_cell.angle_beta   90.00
_cell.angle_gamma   90.00
#
_symmetry.space_group_name_H-M   'P 1'
#
loop_
_entity.id
_entity.type
_entity.pdbx_description
1 polymer ?
#
loop_
_entity_poly.entity_id
_entity_poly.type
_entity_poly.pdbx_seq_one_letter_code
_entity_poly.pdbx_strand_id
1 'polypeptide(L)'
;MLAFLVFPYLALTTFVVGHTYRYIVDPFTWNAKSSEFLEKKTLYSGITIFHWGILLTLIGHAGGLLIPQTLFDMAGIDGQTHTQIAYWSGLVAGAAAFVGSIWLLWRRVTVKRIQMTTTLNDYVTITGLVIVTGLGLYNVVFGHFYVLDTIAPWIRGIVFFQPNPELMSGVPLSYKIHILSAFTLLGFSPFSRLVHIWSAPFTYPLRRYIVFRRKVADVSVPYGDSIS
;
A
#
# COMPACT_ATOMS: atom_id res chain seq x y z
N MET A 1 -4.92 15.26 -21.72
CA MET A 1 -5.47 16.23 -20.75
C MET A 1 -6.66 15.66 -19.98
N LEU A 2 -7.73 15.14 -20.62
CA LEU A 2 -8.88 14.55 -19.92
C LEU A 2 -8.52 13.45 -18.92
N ALA A 3 -7.51 12.61 -19.22
CA ALA A 3 -7.06 11.57 -18.31
C ALA A 3 -6.54 12.11 -16.95
N PHE A 4 -5.97 13.32 -16.94
CA PHE A 4 -5.46 13.95 -15.70
C PHE A 4 -6.49 14.89 -15.03
N LEU A 5 -7.66 15.02 -15.63
CA LEU A 5 -8.79 15.74 -15.06
C LEU A 5 -9.83 14.77 -14.47
N VAL A 6 -10.27 13.82 -15.26
CA VAL A 6 -11.45 12.97 -14.94
C VAL A 6 -11.03 11.69 -14.22
N PHE A 7 -9.96 11.02 -14.70
CA PHE A 7 -9.58 9.71 -14.20
C PHE A 7 -9.21 9.69 -12.69
N PRO A 8 -8.48 10.68 -12.13
CA PRO A 8 -8.23 10.72 -10.69
C PRO A 8 -9.51 10.73 -9.85
N TYR A 9 -10.52 11.51 -10.26
CA TYR A 9 -11.79 11.55 -9.54
C TYR A 9 -12.59 10.25 -9.68
N LEU A 10 -12.58 9.60 -10.84
CA LEU A 10 -13.17 8.27 -10.99
C LEU A 10 -12.50 7.26 -10.07
N ALA A 11 -11.18 7.26 -10.01
CA ALA A 11 -10.42 6.37 -9.13
C ALA A 11 -10.71 6.65 -7.65
N LEU A 12 -10.73 7.93 -7.23
CA LEU A 12 -11.05 8.33 -5.87
C LEU A 12 -12.50 8.00 -5.50
N THR A 13 -13.45 8.24 -6.39
CA THR A 13 -14.85 7.87 -6.17
C THR A 13 -15.02 6.37 -6.02
N THR A 14 -14.40 5.58 -6.90
CA THR A 14 -14.41 4.10 -6.81
C THR A 14 -13.76 3.64 -5.51
N PHE A 15 -12.67 4.28 -5.12
CA PHE A 15 -11.98 4.01 -3.86
C PHE A 15 -12.90 4.24 -2.64
N VAL A 16 -13.49 5.43 -2.51
CA VAL A 16 -14.34 5.78 -1.36
C VAL A 16 -15.60 4.94 -1.34
N VAL A 17 -16.36 4.94 -2.45
CA VAL A 17 -17.63 4.21 -2.55
C VAL A 17 -17.42 2.71 -2.41
N GLY A 18 -16.40 2.17 -3.08
CA GLY A 18 -16.09 0.74 -3.04
C GLY A 18 -15.68 0.25 -1.64
N HIS A 19 -14.86 1.00 -0.89
CA HIS A 19 -14.50 0.67 0.49
C HIS A 19 -15.71 0.76 1.41
N THR A 20 -16.50 1.82 1.29
CA THR A 20 -17.71 2.01 2.10
C THR A 20 -18.72 0.90 1.83
N TYR A 21 -18.99 0.58 0.57
CA TYR A 21 -19.88 -0.51 0.19
C TYR A 21 -19.42 -1.84 0.76
N ARG A 22 -18.15 -2.19 0.56
CA ARG A 22 -17.60 -3.47 1.03
C ARG A 22 -17.60 -3.57 2.55
N TYR A 23 -17.32 -2.47 3.25
CA TYR A 23 -17.39 -2.44 4.71
C TYR A 23 -18.80 -2.69 5.25
N ILE A 24 -19.82 -2.12 4.59
CA ILE A 24 -21.23 -2.27 5.01
C ILE A 24 -21.77 -3.66 4.65
N VAL A 25 -21.50 -4.15 3.42
CA VAL A 25 -22.14 -5.35 2.87
C VAL A 25 -21.39 -6.62 3.24
N ASP A 26 -20.05 -6.58 3.29
CA ASP A 26 -19.21 -7.76 3.56
C ASP A 26 -17.99 -7.43 4.45
N PRO A 27 -18.24 -7.05 5.72
CA PRO A 27 -17.18 -6.67 6.65
C PRO A 27 -16.22 -7.84 6.96
N PHE A 28 -16.66 -9.08 6.85
CA PHE A 28 -15.82 -10.26 7.16
C PHE A 28 -14.74 -10.51 6.11
N THR A 29 -14.93 -10.09 4.87
CA THR A 29 -13.89 -10.17 3.83
C THR A 29 -13.01 -8.94 3.75
N TRP A 30 -13.29 -7.93 4.56
CA TRP A 30 -12.52 -6.68 4.62
C TRP A 30 -11.21 -6.84 5.42
N ASN A 31 -10.36 -7.78 4.97
CA ASN A 31 -9.11 -8.16 5.61
C ASN A 31 -8.04 -8.62 4.60
N ALA A 32 -6.81 -8.79 5.07
CA ALA A 32 -5.66 -9.18 4.24
C ALA A 32 -5.67 -10.64 3.78
N LYS A 33 -6.49 -11.52 4.38
CA LYS A 33 -6.46 -12.99 4.14
C LYS A 33 -5.02 -13.53 4.20
N SER A 34 -4.38 -13.42 5.37
CA SER A 34 -2.98 -13.79 5.56
C SER A 34 -2.69 -15.23 5.12
N SER A 35 -1.57 -15.42 4.43
CA SER A 35 -1.03 -16.73 4.06
C SER A 35 0.08 -17.22 5.00
N GLU A 36 0.21 -16.63 6.18
CA GLU A 36 1.26 -16.96 7.15
C GLU A 36 1.21 -18.43 7.60
N PHE A 37 0.01 -18.96 7.81
CA PHE A 37 -0.17 -20.38 8.18
C PHE A 37 0.27 -21.38 7.10
N LEU A 38 0.30 -20.96 5.84
CA LEU A 38 0.69 -21.79 4.72
C LEU A 38 2.20 -21.88 4.56
N GLU A 39 2.87 -20.73 4.73
CA GLU A 39 4.32 -20.63 4.64
C GLU A 39 4.76 -19.30 5.30
N LYS A 40 5.55 -19.41 6.39
CA LYS A 40 5.98 -18.27 7.20
C LYS A 40 7.38 -17.78 6.85
N LYS A 41 8.29 -18.69 6.50
CA LYS A 41 9.73 -18.40 6.43
C LYS A 41 10.07 -17.37 5.34
N THR A 42 9.59 -17.59 4.11
CA THR A 42 9.83 -16.67 2.99
C THR A 42 8.88 -15.46 3.03
N LEU A 43 7.71 -15.60 3.68
CA LEU A 43 6.78 -14.48 3.86
C LEU A 43 7.40 -13.37 4.70
N TYR A 44 7.99 -13.71 5.85
CA TYR A 44 8.45 -12.72 6.82
C TYR A 44 9.45 -11.72 6.21
N SER A 45 10.44 -12.21 5.47
CA SER A 45 11.44 -11.34 4.83
C SER A 45 10.80 -10.41 3.80
N GLY A 46 10.01 -10.97 2.87
CA GLY A 46 9.39 -10.20 1.79
C GLY A 46 8.36 -9.19 2.29
N ILE A 47 7.52 -9.59 3.24
CA ILE A 47 6.45 -8.72 3.76
C ILE A 47 7.02 -7.57 4.59
N THR A 48 8.09 -7.80 5.35
CA THR A 48 8.73 -6.76 6.16
C THR A 48 9.38 -5.70 5.28
N ILE A 49 10.20 -6.12 4.30
CA ILE A 49 10.84 -5.22 3.35
C ILE A 49 9.80 -4.42 2.56
N PHE A 50 8.76 -5.09 2.06
CA PHE A 50 7.69 -4.45 1.30
C PHE A 50 6.94 -3.40 2.14
N HIS A 51 6.50 -3.76 3.35
CA HIS A 51 5.67 -2.85 4.16
C HIS A 51 6.45 -1.63 4.64
N TRP A 52 7.67 -1.77 5.08
CA TRP A 52 8.50 -0.61 5.42
C TRP A 52 8.76 0.26 4.19
N GLY A 53 9.10 -0.35 3.06
CA GLY A 53 9.31 0.37 1.82
C GLY A 53 8.06 1.15 1.37
N ILE A 54 6.91 0.49 1.30
CA ILE A 54 5.68 1.13 0.81
C ILE A 54 5.14 2.19 1.79
N LEU A 55 5.21 1.95 3.10
CA LEU A 55 4.78 2.93 4.10
C LEU A 55 5.63 4.20 4.04
N LEU A 56 6.96 4.07 4.00
CA LEU A 56 7.87 5.21 3.88
C LEU A 56 7.65 5.95 2.54
N THR A 57 7.42 5.22 1.45
CA THR A 57 7.09 5.82 0.15
C THR A 57 5.78 6.60 0.20
N LEU A 58 4.72 6.05 0.81
CA LEU A 58 3.43 6.75 0.95
C LEU A 58 3.54 7.98 1.84
N ILE A 59 4.29 7.90 2.95
CA ILE A 59 4.56 9.06 3.81
C ILE A 59 5.34 10.13 3.03
N GLY A 60 6.36 9.73 2.27
CA GLY A 60 7.13 10.64 1.42
C GLY A 60 6.27 11.32 0.35
N HIS A 61 5.36 10.58 -0.30
CA HIS A 61 4.41 11.16 -1.25
C HIS A 61 3.43 12.13 -0.56
N ALA A 62 2.87 11.75 0.58
CA ALA A 62 1.97 12.63 1.33
C ALA A 62 2.70 13.92 1.76
N GLY A 63 3.89 13.81 2.34
CA GLY A 63 4.70 14.96 2.73
C GLY A 63 5.12 15.81 1.54
N GLY A 64 5.77 15.20 0.55
CA GLY A 64 6.36 15.94 -0.57
C GLY A 64 5.37 16.50 -1.58
N LEU A 65 4.17 15.92 -1.74
CA LEU A 65 3.21 16.37 -2.73
C LEU A 65 2.08 17.23 -2.13
N LEU A 66 1.60 16.90 -0.92
CA LEU A 66 0.46 17.59 -0.32
C LEU A 66 0.86 18.83 0.46
N ILE A 67 2.02 18.82 1.13
CA ILE A 67 2.49 19.98 1.88
C ILE A 67 3.07 21.00 0.89
N PRO A 68 2.59 22.26 0.90
CA PRO A 68 3.13 23.32 0.03
C PRO A 68 4.59 23.61 0.33
N GLN A 69 5.38 23.94 -0.70
CA GLN A 69 6.80 24.27 -0.56
C GLN A 69 7.03 25.45 0.41
N THR A 70 6.11 26.41 0.47
CA THR A 70 6.17 27.54 1.39
C THR A 70 6.30 27.14 2.87
N LEU A 71 5.69 26.02 3.28
CA LEU A 71 5.84 25.51 4.65
C LEU A 71 7.23 24.90 4.89
N PHE A 72 7.81 24.28 3.89
CA PHE A 72 9.18 23.78 3.94
C PHE A 72 10.19 24.95 3.99
N ASP A 73 9.95 26.01 3.19
CA ASP A 73 10.78 27.21 3.19
C ASP A 73 10.77 27.89 4.57
N MET A 74 9.62 27.96 5.25
CA MET A 74 9.51 28.47 6.63
C MET A 74 10.30 27.62 7.64
N ALA A 75 10.48 26.32 7.36
CA ALA A 75 11.32 25.42 8.14
C ALA A 75 12.81 25.43 7.72
N GLY A 76 13.18 26.31 6.78
CA GLY A 76 14.56 26.40 6.25
C GLY A 76 14.92 25.33 5.22
N ILE A 77 13.93 24.64 4.65
CA ILE A 77 14.11 23.58 3.63
C ILE A 77 13.70 24.16 2.28
N ASP A 78 14.66 24.66 1.53
CA ASP A 78 14.42 25.16 0.17
C ASP A 78 14.06 24.04 -0.82
N GLY A 79 13.60 24.40 -2.02
CA GLY A 79 13.18 23.43 -3.03
C GLY A 79 14.29 22.48 -3.48
N GLN A 80 15.54 22.89 -3.44
CA GLN A 80 16.68 22.03 -3.77
C GLN A 80 16.91 20.99 -2.68
N THR A 81 16.96 21.41 -1.43
CA THR A 81 17.09 20.53 -0.25
C THR A 81 15.92 19.56 -0.17
N HIS A 82 14.70 20.05 -0.39
CA HIS A 82 13.50 19.19 -0.46
C HIS A 82 13.64 18.11 -1.54
N THR A 83 14.06 18.49 -2.73
CA THR A 83 14.29 17.55 -3.84
C THR A 83 15.37 16.51 -3.51
N GLN A 84 16.45 16.91 -2.85
CA GLN A 84 17.50 15.98 -2.41
C GLN A 84 16.99 14.99 -1.35
N ILE A 85 16.25 15.47 -0.37
CA ILE A 85 15.60 14.60 0.65
C ILE A 85 14.66 13.61 -0.05
N ALA A 86 13.81 14.08 -0.95
CA ALA A 86 12.87 13.24 -1.70
C ALA A 86 13.60 12.20 -2.57
N TYR A 87 14.71 12.56 -3.20
CA TYR A 87 15.52 11.65 -4.01
C TYR A 87 16.10 10.51 -3.16
N TRP A 88 16.82 10.82 -2.10
CA TRP A 88 17.49 9.79 -1.29
C TRP A 88 16.52 8.92 -0.51
N SER A 89 15.51 9.53 0.09
CA SER A 89 14.46 8.77 0.80
C SER A 89 13.64 7.93 -0.16
N GLY A 90 13.29 8.48 -1.34
CA GLY A 90 12.57 7.79 -2.40
C GLY A 90 13.36 6.64 -3.02
N LEU A 91 14.69 6.80 -3.16
CA LEU A 91 15.57 5.73 -3.65
C LEU A 91 15.56 4.52 -2.68
N VAL A 92 15.77 4.77 -1.39
CA VAL A 92 15.82 3.69 -0.39
C VAL A 92 14.44 3.05 -0.20
N ALA A 93 13.41 3.85 0.04
CA ALA A 93 12.06 3.35 0.29
C ALA A 93 11.45 2.72 -0.98
N GLY A 94 11.64 3.34 -2.14
CA GLY A 94 11.18 2.82 -3.43
C GLY A 94 11.86 1.51 -3.81
N ALA A 95 13.18 1.39 -3.61
CA ALA A 95 13.91 0.14 -3.83
C ALA A 95 13.39 -0.97 -2.90
N ALA A 96 13.19 -0.68 -1.62
CA ALA A 96 12.64 -1.65 -0.67
C ALA A 96 11.21 -2.09 -1.06
N ALA A 97 10.34 -1.15 -1.45
CA ALA A 97 8.99 -1.45 -1.92
C ALA A 97 9.00 -2.31 -3.19
N PHE A 98 9.86 -1.99 -4.16
CA PHE A 98 9.97 -2.72 -5.41
C PHE A 98 10.53 -4.13 -5.21
N VAL A 99 11.67 -4.27 -4.52
CA VAL A 99 12.28 -5.57 -4.23
C VAL A 99 11.32 -6.45 -3.41
N GLY A 100 10.68 -5.87 -2.39
CA GLY A 100 9.69 -6.57 -1.58
C GLY A 100 8.49 -7.04 -2.39
N SER A 101 7.98 -6.23 -3.32
CA SER A 101 6.85 -6.60 -4.19
C SER A 101 7.22 -7.72 -5.16
N ILE A 102 8.43 -7.69 -5.76
CA ILE A 102 8.95 -8.79 -6.58
C ILE A 102 9.07 -10.07 -5.77
N TRP A 103 9.63 -9.98 -4.55
CA TRP A 103 9.76 -11.12 -3.66
C TRP A 103 8.41 -11.77 -3.34
N LEU A 104 7.40 -10.97 -3.05
CA LEU A 104 6.05 -11.46 -2.78
C LEU A 104 5.39 -12.07 -4.03
N LEU A 105 5.62 -11.51 -5.21
CA LEU A 105 5.17 -12.09 -6.48
C LEU A 105 5.86 -13.43 -6.75
N TRP A 106 7.20 -13.46 -6.64
CA TRP A 106 7.99 -14.69 -6.80
C TRP A 106 7.49 -15.81 -5.87
N ARG A 107 7.27 -15.49 -4.60
CA ARG A 107 6.72 -16.42 -3.61
C ARG A 107 5.37 -17.01 -4.06
N ARG A 108 4.48 -16.17 -4.63
CA ARG A 108 3.17 -16.64 -5.13
C ARG A 108 3.28 -17.57 -6.32
N VAL A 109 4.28 -17.38 -7.17
CA VAL A 109 4.48 -18.19 -8.38
C VAL A 109 5.24 -19.49 -8.08
N THR A 110 6.09 -19.54 -7.04
CA THR A 110 6.97 -20.69 -6.77
C THR A 110 6.46 -21.63 -5.68
N VAL A 111 5.76 -21.10 -4.66
CA VAL A 111 5.32 -21.91 -3.53
C VAL A 111 3.97 -22.58 -3.82
N LYS A 112 3.94 -23.87 -4.10
CA LYS A 112 2.74 -24.63 -4.50
C LYS A 112 1.55 -24.43 -3.55
N ARG A 113 1.77 -24.46 -2.23
CA ARG A 113 0.69 -24.28 -1.23
C ARG A 113 0.01 -22.90 -1.36
N ILE A 114 0.77 -21.88 -1.75
CA ILE A 114 0.28 -20.52 -1.93
C ILE A 114 -0.44 -20.42 -3.29
N GLN A 115 0.10 -21.01 -4.34
CA GLN A 115 -0.54 -21.04 -5.66
C GLN A 115 -1.98 -21.57 -5.58
N MET A 116 -2.20 -22.67 -4.84
CA MET A 116 -3.53 -23.27 -4.70
C MET A 116 -4.57 -22.36 -4.02
N THR A 117 -4.13 -21.37 -3.26
CA THR A 117 -5.00 -20.39 -2.56
C THR A 117 -4.98 -19.02 -3.20
N THR A 118 -4.20 -18.84 -4.26
CA THR A 118 -4.04 -17.57 -4.96
C THR A 118 -5.11 -17.42 -6.04
N THR A 119 -5.84 -16.32 -6.00
CA THR A 119 -6.85 -15.96 -7.00
C THR A 119 -6.24 -15.08 -8.11
N LEU A 120 -6.94 -14.95 -9.24
CA LEU A 120 -6.56 -14.01 -10.29
C LEU A 120 -6.43 -12.57 -9.76
N ASN A 121 -7.35 -12.18 -8.87
CA ASN A 121 -7.32 -10.87 -8.20
C ASN A 121 -6.00 -10.64 -7.43
N ASP A 122 -5.48 -11.68 -6.78
CA ASP A 122 -4.20 -11.60 -6.06
C ASP A 122 -3.01 -11.37 -7.01
N TYR A 123 -3.03 -12.03 -8.18
CA TYR A 123 -2.01 -11.81 -9.20
C TYR A 123 -2.10 -10.40 -9.79
N VAL A 124 -3.29 -9.93 -10.12
CA VAL A 124 -3.51 -8.56 -10.62
C VAL A 124 -3.01 -7.53 -9.60
N THR A 125 -3.34 -7.72 -8.33
CA THR A 125 -2.93 -6.82 -7.24
C THR A 125 -1.42 -6.75 -7.10
N ILE A 126 -0.74 -7.90 -6.99
CA ILE A 126 0.71 -7.89 -6.75
C ILE A 126 1.49 -7.45 -7.99
N THR A 127 1.03 -7.79 -9.18
CA THR A 127 1.63 -7.31 -10.44
C THR A 127 1.44 -5.81 -10.59
N GLY A 128 0.26 -5.29 -10.26
CA GLY A 128 0.01 -3.84 -10.21
C GLY A 128 0.96 -3.12 -9.23
N LEU A 129 1.22 -3.69 -8.05
CA LEU A 129 2.20 -3.17 -7.10
C LEU A 129 3.61 -3.18 -7.67
N VAL A 130 4.05 -4.27 -8.33
CA VAL A 130 5.37 -4.34 -8.98
C VAL A 130 5.50 -3.26 -10.07
N ILE A 131 4.47 -3.06 -10.88
CA ILE A 131 4.48 -2.02 -11.93
C ILE A 131 4.58 -0.62 -11.31
N VAL A 132 3.73 -0.29 -10.34
CA VAL A 132 3.71 1.03 -9.72
C VAL A 132 5.01 1.33 -9.00
N THR A 133 5.51 0.40 -8.17
CA THR A 133 6.77 0.61 -7.44
C THR A 133 7.98 0.64 -8.37
N GLY A 134 7.98 -0.19 -9.44
CA GLY A 134 9.03 -0.19 -10.45
C GLY A 134 9.08 1.11 -11.25
N LEU A 135 7.94 1.64 -11.70
CA LEU A 135 7.85 2.94 -12.38
C LEU A 135 8.26 4.09 -11.45
N GLY A 136 7.86 4.03 -10.19
CA GLY A 136 8.28 5.01 -9.18
C GLY A 136 9.80 5.03 -8.99
N LEU A 137 10.40 3.85 -8.80
CA LEU A 137 11.85 3.73 -8.68
C LEU A 137 12.58 4.18 -9.96
N TYR A 138 12.06 3.81 -11.13
CA TYR A 138 12.58 4.28 -12.43
C TYR A 138 12.60 5.81 -12.49
N ASN A 139 11.52 6.48 -12.09
CA ASN A 139 11.44 7.94 -12.09
C ASN A 139 12.43 8.59 -11.10
N VAL A 140 12.69 7.96 -9.97
CA VAL A 140 13.70 8.44 -9.00
C VAL A 140 15.11 8.32 -9.60
N VAL A 141 15.43 7.18 -10.21
CA VAL A 141 16.80 6.90 -10.70
C VAL A 141 17.11 7.64 -12.01
N PHE A 142 16.16 7.68 -12.94
CA PHE A 142 16.38 8.16 -14.30
C PHE A 142 15.57 9.41 -14.66
N GLY A 143 14.60 9.79 -13.85
CA GLY A 143 13.63 10.81 -14.24
C GLY A 143 14.16 12.24 -14.22
N HIS A 144 14.98 12.61 -13.26
CA HIS A 144 15.57 13.95 -13.07
C HIS A 144 14.59 15.12 -13.32
N PHE A 145 13.29 14.92 -13.04
CA PHE A 145 12.23 15.89 -13.31
C PHE A 145 11.82 16.61 -12.04
N TYR A 146 11.73 17.95 -12.12
CA TYR A 146 11.35 18.77 -10.99
C TYR A 146 9.83 18.75 -10.79
N VAL A 147 9.38 18.05 -9.74
CA VAL A 147 7.96 17.77 -9.49
C VAL A 147 7.23 18.85 -8.71
N LEU A 148 7.97 19.75 -8.02
CA LEU A 148 7.39 20.70 -7.08
C LEU A 148 6.53 21.77 -7.75
N ASP A 149 6.83 22.15 -9.01
CA ASP A 149 6.10 23.18 -9.76
C ASP A 149 5.02 22.60 -10.70
N THR A 150 4.92 21.28 -10.82
CA THR A 150 4.04 20.64 -11.78
C THR A 150 3.14 19.58 -11.12
N ILE A 151 3.69 18.43 -10.78
CA ILE A 151 2.94 17.29 -10.23
C ILE A 151 2.39 17.63 -8.83
N ALA A 152 3.18 18.26 -7.96
CA ALA A 152 2.74 18.56 -6.61
C ALA A 152 1.57 19.57 -6.57
N PRO A 153 1.58 20.72 -7.28
CA PRO A 153 0.41 21.57 -7.34
C PRO A 153 -0.77 20.94 -8.06
N TRP A 154 -0.53 20.06 -9.07
CA TRP A 154 -1.60 19.32 -9.71
C TRP A 154 -2.30 18.36 -8.71
N ILE A 155 -1.56 17.58 -7.92
CA ILE A 155 -2.13 16.69 -6.88
C ILE A 155 -2.93 17.51 -5.85
N ARG A 156 -2.38 18.64 -5.39
CA ARG A 156 -3.11 19.53 -4.46
C ARG A 156 -4.41 20.04 -5.10
N GLY A 157 -4.36 20.40 -6.38
CA GLY A 157 -5.55 20.80 -7.13
C GLY A 157 -6.64 19.71 -7.18
N ILE A 158 -6.24 18.44 -7.36
CA ILE A 158 -7.18 17.31 -7.28
C ILE A 158 -7.79 17.20 -5.87
N VAL A 159 -6.99 17.29 -4.81
CA VAL A 159 -7.45 17.15 -3.41
C VAL A 159 -8.39 18.31 -3.00
N PHE A 160 -8.11 19.51 -3.44
CA PHE A 160 -8.93 20.71 -3.12
C PHE A 160 -10.01 21.00 -4.15
N PHE A 161 -10.31 20.08 -5.08
CA PHE A 161 -11.32 20.24 -6.13
C PHE A 161 -11.10 21.45 -7.05
N GLN A 162 -9.84 21.81 -7.28
CA GLN A 162 -9.38 22.85 -8.20
C GLN A 162 -8.39 22.27 -9.21
N PRO A 163 -8.82 21.29 -10.03
CA PRO A 163 -7.91 20.57 -10.91
C PRO A 163 -7.40 21.47 -12.04
N ASN A 164 -6.10 21.48 -12.25
CA ASN A 164 -5.46 22.11 -13.40
C ASN A 164 -4.66 21.06 -14.20
N PRO A 165 -5.27 20.44 -15.22
CA PRO A 165 -4.61 19.42 -16.03
C PRO A 165 -3.48 19.97 -16.91
N GLU A 166 -3.39 21.27 -17.12
CA GLU A 166 -2.34 21.91 -17.92
C GLU A 166 -0.95 21.74 -17.28
N LEU A 167 -0.89 21.67 -15.95
CA LEU A 167 0.33 21.39 -15.20
C LEU A 167 0.98 20.06 -15.61
N MET A 168 0.19 19.14 -16.15
CA MET A 168 0.67 17.83 -16.63
C MET A 168 1.18 17.86 -18.08
N SER A 169 1.09 18.97 -18.81
CA SER A 169 1.47 19.04 -20.23
C SER A 169 2.95 18.67 -20.45
N GLY A 170 3.85 19.32 -19.72
CA GLY A 170 5.31 19.13 -19.80
C GLY A 170 5.88 17.95 -19.01
N VAL A 171 5.05 17.21 -18.27
CA VAL A 171 5.50 16.08 -17.45
C VAL A 171 5.91 14.91 -18.34
N PRO A 172 7.08 14.25 -18.08
CA PRO A 172 7.53 13.10 -18.84
C PRO A 172 6.56 11.92 -18.80
N LEU A 173 6.55 11.12 -19.85
CA LEU A 173 5.61 10.00 -20.00
C LEU A 173 5.73 8.97 -18.87
N SER A 174 6.93 8.69 -18.38
CA SER A 174 7.15 7.73 -17.29
C SER A 174 6.44 8.14 -15.99
N TYR A 175 6.46 9.43 -15.64
CA TYR A 175 5.71 9.97 -14.52
C TYR A 175 4.21 9.89 -14.73
N LYS A 176 3.75 10.21 -15.95
CA LYS A 176 2.33 10.10 -16.33
C LYS A 176 1.81 8.67 -16.16
N ILE A 177 2.56 7.69 -16.65
CA ILE A 177 2.19 6.27 -16.54
C ILE A 177 2.22 5.83 -15.08
N HIS A 178 3.24 6.23 -14.29
CA HIS A 178 3.30 5.94 -12.86
C HIS A 178 2.06 6.46 -12.12
N ILE A 179 1.70 7.72 -12.35
CA ILE A 179 0.53 8.37 -11.72
C ILE A 179 -0.76 7.64 -12.08
N LEU A 180 -0.99 7.39 -13.38
CA LEU A 180 -2.20 6.69 -13.83
C LEU A 180 -2.26 5.26 -13.28
N SER A 181 -1.14 4.54 -13.25
CA SER A 181 -1.06 3.20 -12.67
C SER A 181 -1.35 3.22 -11.16
N ALA A 182 -0.85 4.23 -10.44
CA ALA A 182 -1.10 4.40 -9.01
C ALA A 182 -2.60 4.67 -8.73
N PHE A 183 -3.24 5.57 -9.49
CA PHE A 183 -4.69 5.82 -9.38
C PHE A 183 -5.52 4.60 -9.79
N THR A 184 -5.09 3.83 -10.81
CA THR A 184 -5.73 2.55 -11.18
C THR A 184 -5.69 1.57 -10.01
N LEU A 185 -4.53 1.41 -9.38
CA LEU A 185 -4.37 0.50 -8.25
C LEU A 185 -5.16 0.99 -7.02
N LEU A 186 -5.23 2.31 -6.80
CA LEU A 186 -6.04 2.92 -5.75
C LEU A 186 -7.53 2.62 -5.95
N GLY A 187 -8.06 2.87 -7.15
CA GLY A 187 -9.44 2.56 -7.51
C GLY A 187 -9.77 1.07 -7.48
N PHE A 188 -8.79 0.21 -7.77
CA PHE A 188 -8.93 -1.24 -7.68
C PHE A 188 -8.84 -1.78 -6.25
N SER A 189 -8.27 -1.02 -5.32
CA SER A 189 -7.98 -1.47 -3.94
C SER A 189 -9.20 -2.01 -3.18
N PRO A 190 -10.44 -1.44 -3.30
CA PRO A 190 -11.61 -1.98 -2.61
C PRO A 190 -11.94 -3.43 -2.99
N PHE A 191 -11.62 -3.84 -4.22
CA PHE A 191 -11.89 -5.17 -4.76
C PHE A 191 -10.77 -6.18 -4.49
N SER A 192 -9.70 -5.75 -3.83
CA SER A 192 -8.48 -6.53 -3.63
C SER A 192 -8.16 -6.74 -2.14
N ARG A 193 -7.02 -7.40 -1.87
CA ARG A 193 -6.49 -7.52 -0.51
C ARG A 193 -5.93 -6.21 0.04
N LEU A 194 -5.78 -5.16 -0.76
CA LEU A 194 -5.29 -3.86 -0.31
C LEU A 194 -6.23 -3.16 0.66
N VAL A 195 -7.47 -3.65 0.81
CA VAL A 195 -8.40 -3.18 1.86
C VAL A 195 -7.79 -3.19 3.26
N HIS A 196 -6.80 -4.08 3.52
CA HIS A 196 -6.17 -4.16 4.84
C HIS A 196 -5.43 -2.87 5.25
N ILE A 197 -5.10 -1.99 4.31
CA ILE A 197 -4.54 -0.66 4.60
C ILE A 197 -5.48 0.11 5.54
N TRP A 198 -6.79 -0.04 5.34
CA TRP A 198 -7.84 0.64 6.11
C TRP A 198 -8.43 -0.22 7.23
N SER A 199 -8.35 -1.55 7.10
CA SER A 199 -8.75 -2.47 8.15
C SER A 199 -7.65 -2.72 9.19
N ALA A 200 -6.53 -2.03 9.10
CA ALA A 200 -5.47 -2.11 10.09
C ALA A 200 -6.04 -1.75 11.46
N PRO A 201 -5.89 -2.63 12.46
CA PRO A 201 -6.54 -2.45 13.75
C PRO A 201 -5.77 -1.43 14.59
N PHE A 202 -5.95 -0.16 14.32
CA PHE A 202 -5.37 0.96 15.08
C PHE A 202 -5.69 0.90 16.58
N THR A 203 -6.73 0.16 16.95
CA THR A 203 -7.12 -0.05 18.35
C THR A 203 -6.35 -1.17 19.05
N TYR A 204 -5.56 -2.00 18.35
CA TYR A 204 -4.82 -3.12 18.94
C TYR A 204 -3.83 -2.71 20.03
N PRO A 205 -3.07 -1.62 19.90
CA PRO A 205 -2.18 -1.17 20.98
C PRO A 205 -2.94 -0.81 22.27
N LEU A 206 -4.22 -0.45 22.15
CA LEU A 206 -5.08 -0.05 23.28
C LEU A 206 -5.92 -1.21 23.83
N ARG A 207 -5.92 -2.38 23.20
CA ARG A 207 -6.66 -3.56 23.68
C ARG A 207 -5.91 -4.25 24.80
N ARG A 208 -6.65 -4.69 25.80
CA ARG A 208 -6.13 -5.59 26.81
C ARG A 208 -5.76 -6.93 26.20
N TYR A 209 -4.70 -7.56 26.72
CA TYR A 209 -4.28 -8.89 26.28
C TYR A 209 -5.43 -9.90 26.39
N ILE A 210 -5.66 -10.65 25.30
CA ILE A 210 -6.61 -11.76 25.32
C ILE A 210 -5.90 -12.96 25.93
N VAL A 211 -6.27 -13.34 27.15
CA VAL A 211 -5.71 -14.50 27.82
C VAL A 211 -6.55 -15.73 27.44
N PHE A 212 -6.01 -16.59 26.59
CA PHE A 212 -6.59 -17.91 26.33
C PHE A 212 -6.28 -18.82 27.52
N ARG A 213 -7.26 -19.07 28.38
CA ARG A 213 -7.15 -20.11 29.40
C ARG A 213 -7.59 -21.42 28.78
N ARG A 214 -6.71 -22.40 28.75
CA ARG A 214 -7.08 -23.78 28.43
C ARG A 214 -7.96 -24.29 29.58
N LYS A 215 -9.25 -24.54 29.32
CA LYS A 215 -10.12 -25.25 30.25
C LYS A 215 -9.62 -26.70 30.25
N VAL A 216 -8.85 -27.09 31.24
CA VAL A 216 -8.56 -28.51 31.48
C VAL A 216 -9.90 -29.11 31.84
N ALA A 217 -10.47 -29.92 30.95
CA ALA A 217 -11.60 -30.76 31.33
C ALA A 217 -11.11 -31.62 32.50
N ASP A 218 -11.82 -31.54 33.63
CA ASP A 218 -11.62 -32.48 34.73
C ASP A 218 -11.86 -33.87 34.15
N VAL A 219 -10.76 -34.55 33.83
CA VAL A 219 -10.82 -36.01 33.58
C VAL A 219 -11.03 -36.63 34.97
N SER A 220 -12.29 -36.83 35.30
CA SER A 220 -12.64 -37.72 36.41
C SER A 220 -12.13 -39.11 36.07
N VAL A 221 -10.98 -39.49 36.57
CA VAL A 221 -10.51 -40.88 36.56
C VAL A 221 -11.52 -41.66 37.37
N PRO A 222 -12.24 -42.63 36.79
CA PRO A 222 -13.10 -43.48 37.60
C PRO A 222 -12.19 -44.28 38.54
N TYR A 223 -12.42 -44.07 39.82
CA TYR A 223 -11.79 -44.86 40.87
C TYR A 223 -12.23 -46.29 40.67
N GLY A 224 -11.30 -47.17 40.29
CA GLY A 224 -11.56 -48.59 40.13
C GLY A 224 -11.95 -49.18 41.48
N ASP A 225 -13.12 -49.77 41.52
CA ASP A 225 -13.56 -50.58 42.65
C ASP A 225 -12.52 -51.68 42.91
N SER A 226 -11.97 -51.63 44.11
CA SER A 226 -11.12 -52.68 44.65
C SER A 226 -11.94 -53.93 44.81
N ILE A 227 -11.62 -54.96 44.03
CA ILE A 227 -12.15 -56.30 44.20
C ILE A 227 -11.59 -56.83 45.51
N SER A 228 -12.48 -57.07 46.48
CA SER A 228 -12.26 -57.90 47.63
C SER A 228 -12.47 -59.35 47.31
#